data_0ac62e5e8ed646c7588bd58201f64dba
#
_entry.id   0ac62e5e8ed646c7588bd58201f64dba
#
_cell.length_a   1.000
_cell.length_b   1.000
_cell.length_c   1.000
_cell.angle_alpha   90.00
_cell.angle_beta   90.00
_cell.angle_gamma   90.00
#
_symmetry.space_group_name_H-M   'P 1'
#
loop_
_entity.id
_entity.type
_entity.pdbx_description
1 polymer ?
#
loop_
_entity_poly.entity_id
_entity_poly.type
_entity_poly.pdbx_seq_one_letter_code
_entity_poly.pdbx_strand_id
1 'polypeptide(L)'
;VNIAKAAAEHAVKNGFQVLILDTAGRLHVDETMMEELAAIKREIEVTQTVLVVDAMTGQDAVNVATMFDEKIGIDGVILTKLDGDTRGGAALSIRAVTGKPILYVGMGEKLSDLEQFYPDRMASRILGMGDILTLIEKAEAEIDQEKAKEMEQKFKKAEFGFDDYLESMNQMKKMGGLSSVLSMMPGIGGAQMEGLENAMDEKKMARIEA
;
A
#
# COMPACT_ATOMS: atom_id res chain seq x y z
N VAL A 1 -28.40 -2.22 -10.76
CA VAL A 1 -28.36 -3.23 -11.85
C VAL A 1 -28.35 -2.56 -13.22
N ASN A 2 -29.33 -1.68 -13.57
CA ASN A 2 -29.45 -1.08 -14.92
C ASN A 2 -28.21 -0.27 -15.32
N ILE A 3 -27.62 0.51 -14.42
CA ILE A 3 -26.40 1.27 -14.66
C ILE A 3 -25.24 0.34 -15.00
N ALA A 4 -25.11 -0.77 -14.28
CA ALA A 4 -24.05 -1.74 -14.49
C ALA A 4 -24.17 -2.44 -15.85
N LYS A 5 -25.39 -2.80 -16.29
CA LYS A 5 -25.64 -3.33 -17.64
C LYS A 5 -25.26 -2.32 -18.71
N ALA A 6 -25.73 -1.08 -18.58
CA ALA A 6 -25.42 -0.03 -19.54
C ALA A 6 -23.91 0.27 -19.62
N ALA A 7 -23.21 0.21 -18.47
CA ALA A 7 -21.76 0.36 -18.43
C ALA A 7 -21.03 -0.79 -19.13
N ALA A 8 -21.48 -2.04 -18.94
CA ALA A 8 -20.92 -3.20 -19.61
C ALA A 8 -21.10 -3.13 -21.14
N GLU A 9 -22.31 -2.79 -21.61
CA GLU A 9 -22.59 -2.60 -23.03
C GLU A 9 -21.74 -1.46 -23.62
N HIS A 10 -21.60 -0.35 -22.87
CA HIS A 10 -20.77 0.79 -23.28
C HIS A 10 -19.30 0.40 -23.40
N ALA A 11 -18.78 -0.37 -22.43
CA ALA A 11 -17.40 -0.82 -22.44
C ALA A 11 -17.10 -1.68 -23.68
N VAL A 12 -17.95 -2.66 -23.96
CA VAL A 12 -17.80 -3.53 -25.14
C VAL A 12 -17.89 -2.71 -26.43
N LYS A 13 -18.90 -1.83 -26.56
CA LYS A 13 -19.10 -1.01 -27.77
C LYS A 13 -17.93 -0.09 -28.09
N ASN A 14 -17.24 0.41 -27.06
CA ASN A 14 -16.13 1.36 -27.23
C ASN A 14 -14.75 0.70 -27.09
N GLY A 15 -14.67 -0.63 -26.97
CA GLY A 15 -13.42 -1.38 -26.94
C GLY A 15 -12.61 -1.19 -25.66
N PHE A 16 -13.25 -0.85 -24.53
CA PHE A 16 -12.58 -0.80 -23.24
C PHE A 16 -12.20 -2.20 -22.78
N GLN A 17 -10.97 -2.37 -22.34
CA GLN A 17 -10.45 -3.67 -21.89
C GLN A 17 -10.79 -3.97 -20.44
N VAL A 18 -11.03 -2.95 -19.63
CA VAL A 18 -11.32 -3.06 -18.19
C VAL A 18 -12.50 -2.17 -17.85
N LEU A 19 -13.47 -2.74 -17.16
CA LEU A 19 -14.58 -2.03 -16.53
C LEU A 19 -14.52 -2.26 -15.04
N ILE A 20 -14.46 -1.18 -14.27
CA ILE A 20 -14.52 -1.23 -12.80
C ILE A 20 -15.92 -0.72 -12.39
N LEU A 21 -16.64 -1.55 -11.67
CA LEU A 21 -17.92 -1.18 -11.05
C LEU A 21 -17.67 -0.86 -9.58
N ASP A 22 -17.62 0.42 -9.26
CA ASP A 22 -17.55 0.89 -7.88
C ASP A 22 -18.95 0.89 -7.27
N THR A 23 -19.08 0.23 -6.13
CA THR A 23 -20.37 0.06 -5.44
C THR A 23 -20.41 0.88 -4.15
N ALA A 24 -21.61 1.24 -3.71
CA ALA A 24 -21.75 2.01 -2.48
C ALA A 24 -21.18 1.24 -1.28
N GLY A 25 -20.20 1.84 -0.60
CA GLY A 25 -19.70 1.37 0.68
C GLY A 25 -20.62 1.85 1.83
N ARG A 26 -21.01 0.95 2.72
CA ARG A 26 -21.71 1.30 3.96
C ARG A 26 -21.02 0.65 5.14
N LEU A 27 -21.04 1.33 6.28
CA LEU A 27 -20.46 0.82 7.54
C LEU A 27 -21.18 -0.41 8.08
N HIS A 28 -22.44 -0.61 7.69
CA HIS A 28 -23.23 -1.78 8.07
C HIS A 28 -23.67 -2.53 6.83
N VAL A 29 -23.52 -3.84 6.88
CA VAL A 29 -23.99 -4.74 5.82
C VAL A 29 -25.49 -4.74 5.82
N ASP A 30 -26.09 -4.08 4.82
CA ASP A 30 -27.52 -4.00 4.59
C ASP A 30 -27.95 -5.13 3.66
N GLU A 31 -29.03 -5.82 4.01
CA GLU A 31 -29.55 -6.94 3.22
C GLU A 31 -29.96 -6.51 1.81
N THR A 32 -30.56 -5.33 1.67
CA THR A 32 -30.92 -4.73 0.37
C THR A 32 -29.72 -4.51 -0.52
N MET A 33 -28.61 -4.04 0.04
CA MET A 33 -27.35 -3.86 -0.68
C MET A 33 -26.78 -5.20 -1.15
N MET A 34 -26.83 -6.23 -0.30
CA MET A 34 -26.37 -7.57 -0.67
C MET A 34 -27.20 -8.18 -1.80
N GLU A 35 -28.51 -7.98 -1.78
CA GLU A 35 -29.41 -8.42 -2.86
C GLU A 35 -29.09 -7.69 -4.18
N GLU A 36 -28.82 -6.38 -4.12
CA GLU A 36 -28.44 -5.59 -5.30
C GLU A 36 -27.12 -6.09 -5.89
N LEU A 37 -26.09 -6.31 -5.07
CA LEU A 37 -24.80 -6.84 -5.52
C LEU A 37 -24.93 -8.23 -6.12
N ALA A 38 -25.70 -9.12 -5.49
CA ALA A 38 -25.99 -10.44 -6.01
C ALA A 38 -26.75 -10.36 -7.35
N ALA A 39 -27.67 -9.40 -7.51
CA ALA A 39 -28.38 -9.17 -8.76
C ALA A 39 -27.44 -8.65 -9.84
N ILE A 40 -26.52 -7.75 -9.55
CA ILE A 40 -25.49 -7.29 -10.49
C ILE A 40 -24.66 -8.48 -10.97
N LYS A 41 -24.17 -9.31 -10.06
CA LYS A 41 -23.32 -10.47 -10.38
C LYS A 41 -24.06 -11.53 -11.23
N ARG A 42 -25.37 -11.67 -11.10
CA ARG A 42 -26.18 -12.56 -11.94
C ARG A 42 -26.43 -12.02 -13.34
N GLU A 43 -26.55 -10.71 -13.47
CA GLU A 43 -26.97 -10.06 -14.72
C GLU A 43 -25.81 -9.64 -15.61
N ILE A 44 -24.60 -9.60 -15.07
CA ILE A 44 -23.36 -9.22 -15.75
C ILE A 44 -22.31 -10.27 -15.48
N GLU A 45 -21.55 -10.64 -16.50
CA GLU A 45 -20.39 -11.51 -16.34
C GLU A 45 -19.28 -10.73 -15.61
N VAL A 46 -19.13 -10.98 -14.30
CA VAL A 46 -18.12 -10.37 -13.45
C VAL A 46 -16.89 -11.27 -13.40
N THR A 47 -15.77 -10.77 -13.91
CA THR A 47 -14.50 -11.51 -13.92
C THR A 47 -13.90 -11.64 -12.53
N GLN A 48 -14.00 -10.57 -11.72
CA GLN A 48 -13.41 -10.53 -10.38
C GLN A 48 -14.24 -9.65 -9.45
N THR A 49 -14.52 -10.18 -8.26
CA THR A 49 -15.19 -9.47 -7.17
C THR A 49 -14.19 -9.22 -6.06
N VAL A 50 -13.85 -7.96 -5.81
CA VAL A 50 -12.83 -7.57 -4.83
C VAL A 50 -13.50 -6.81 -3.69
N LEU A 51 -13.27 -7.26 -2.47
CA LEU A 51 -13.74 -6.57 -1.27
C LEU A 51 -12.65 -5.61 -0.76
N VAL A 52 -13.03 -4.36 -0.55
CA VAL A 52 -12.14 -3.34 0.06
C VAL A 52 -12.52 -3.17 1.53
N VAL A 53 -11.56 -3.38 2.42
CA VAL A 53 -11.76 -3.38 3.88
C VAL A 53 -10.71 -2.51 4.56
N ASP A 54 -11.14 -1.80 5.60
CA ASP A 54 -10.26 -1.04 6.47
C ASP A 54 -9.58 -1.97 7.49
N ALA A 55 -8.26 -2.09 7.46
CA ALA A 55 -7.49 -2.95 8.36
C ALA A 55 -7.62 -2.54 9.83
N MET A 56 -7.89 -1.27 10.11
CA MET A 56 -8.01 -0.75 11.48
C MET A 56 -9.31 -1.14 12.17
N THR A 57 -10.33 -1.60 11.43
CA THR A 57 -11.59 -2.06 12.03
C THR A 57 -11.50 -3.42 12.74
N GLY A 58 -10.34 -4.08 12.64
CA GLY A 58 -10.06 -5.30 13.39
C GLY A 58 -11.05 -6.44 13.09
N GLN A 59 -11.74 -6.94 14.13
CA GLN A 59 -12.67 -8.06 14.00
C GLN A 59 -13.86 -7.76 13.08
N ASP A 60 -14.30 -6.51 12.99
CA ASP A 60 -15.40 -6.13 12.10
C ASP A 60 -15.02 -6.33 10.63
N ALA A 61 -13.75 -6.10 10.27
CA ALA A 61 -13.24 -6.42 8.93
C ALA A 61 -13.42 -7.90 8.59
N VAL A 62 -13.16 -8.79 9.54
CA VAL A 62 -13.30 -10.25 9.37
C VAL A 62 -14.76 -10.62 9.20
N ASN A 63 -15.65 -10.08 10.03
CA ASN A 63 -17.08 -10.34 9.97
C ASN A 63 -17.66 -9.90 8.62
N VAL A 64 -17.30 -8.69 8.16
CA VAL A 64 -17.71 -8.17 6.86
C VAL A 64 -17.21 -9.06 5.74
N ALA A 65 -15.93 -9.44 5.75
CA ALA A 65 -15.36 -10.30 4.72
C ALA A 65 -16.06 -11.66 4.65
N THR A 66 -16.36 -12.25 5.79
CA THR A 66 -17.11 -13.53 5.87
C THR A 66 -18.49 -13.41 5.24
N MET A 67 -19.25 -12.37 5.63
CA MET A 67 -20.61 -12.16 5.09
C MET A 67 -20.62 -11.91 3.57
N PHE A 68 -19.65 -11.13 3.08
CA PHE A 68 -19.54 -10.88 1.64
C PHE A 68 -19.16 -12.14 0.88
N ASP A 69 -18.26 -12.94 1.43
CA ASP A 69 -17.89 -14.21 0.78
C ASP A 69 -19.05 -15.19 0.74
N GLU A 70 -19.79 -15.34 1.83
CA GLU A 70 -20.95 -16.25 1.90
C GLU A 70 -22.11 -15.83 0.99
N LYS A 71 -22.43 -14.51 0.94
CA LYS A 71 -23.62 -14.03 0.20
C LYS A 71 -23.33 -13.72 -1.27
N ILE A 72 -22.16 -13.19 -1.58
CA ILE A 72 -21.81 -12.71 -2.92
C ILE A 72 -20.74 -13.57 -3.58
N GLY A 73 -19.82 -14.12 -2.77
CA GLY A 73 -18.59 -14.76 -3.22
C GLY A 73 -17.57 -13.72 -3.66
N ILE A 74 -16.51 -13.55 -2.92
CA ILE A 74 -15.39 -12.68 -3.25
C ILE A 74 -14.23 -13.49 -3.82
N ASP A 75 -13.43 -12.88 -4.67
CA ASP A 75 -12.24 -13.50 -5.29
C ASP A 75 -10.95 -13.04 -4.61
N GLY A 76 -11.00 -11.89 -3.92
CA GLY A 76 -9.88 -11.35 -3.19
C GLY A 76 -10.24 -10.13 -2.35
N VAL A 77 -9.29 -9.68 -1.55
CA VAL A 77 -9.46 -8.57 -0.61
C VAL A 77 -8.36 -7.53 -0.83
N ILE A 78 -8.73 -6.26 -0.74
CA ILE A 78 -7.81 -5.13 -0.62
C ILE A 78 -7.94 -4.59 0.81
N LEU A 79 -6.82 -4.48 1.51
CA LEU A 79 -6.76 -3.88 2.84
C LEU A 79 -6.28 -2.44 2.75
N THR A 80 -7.09 -1.51 3.24
CA THR A 80 -6.69 -0.10 3.37
C THR A 80 -6.18 0.21 4.77
N LYS A 81 -5.48 1.31 4.92
CA LYS A 81 -4.92 1.81 6.20
C LYS A 81 -4.02 0.82 6.94
N LEU A 82 -3.27 0.03 6.19
CA LEU A 82 -2.36 -0.96 6.78
C LEU A 82 -1.13 -0.30 7.45
N ASP A 83 -0.86 0.96 7.14
CA ASP A 83 0.10 1.82 7.84
C ASP A 83 -0.23 1.98 9.33
N GLY A 84 -1.52 1.99 9.69
CA GLY A 84 -2.00 2.01 11.08
C GLY A 84 -2.04 0.64 11.78
N ASP A 85 -2.04 -0.46 11.04
CA ASP A 85 -2.04 -1.84 11.57
C ASP A 85 -0.63 -2.42 11.62
N THR A 86 0.11 -2.08 12.66
CA THR A 86 1.50 -2.52 12.85
C THR A 86 1.65 -4.04 13.01
N ARG A 87 0.59 -4.76 13.36
CA ARG A 87 0.61 -6.21 13.63
C ARG A 87 0.01 -7.05 12.51
N GLY A 88 -0.64 -6.44 11.51
CA GLY A 88 -1.27 -7.15 10.40
C GLY A 88 -2.37 -8.14 10.80
N GLY A 89 -2.99 -7.93 11.94
CA GLY A 89 -3.98 -8.88 12.50
C GLY A 89 -5.19 -9.08 11.59
N ALA A 90 -5.68 -8.00 10.97
CA ALA A 90 -6.79 -8.07 10.03
C ALA A 90 -6.44 -8.96 8.82
N ALA A 91 -5.23 -8.81 8.25
CA ALA A 91 -4.77 -9.59 7.11
C ALA A 91 -4.78 -11.10 7.39
N LEU A 92 -4.17 -11.48 8.52
CA LEU A 92 -4.10 -12.89 8.93
C LEU A 92 -5.48 -13.48 9.19
N SER A 93 -6.34 -12.74 9.92
CA SER A 93 -7.67 -13.22 10.30
C SER A 93 -8.60 -13.36 9.10
N ILE A 94 -8.62 -12.38 8.19
CA ILE A 94 -9.43 -12.45 6.96
C ILE A 94 -8.98 -13.64 6.11
N ARG A 95 -7.67 -13.80 5.90
CA ARG A 95 -7.15 -14.93 5.13
C ARG A 95 -7.49 -16.28 5.76
N ALA A 96 -7.38 -16.39 7.09
CA ALA A 96 -7.67 -17.62 7.80
C ALA A 96 -9.16 -18.02 7.74
N VAL A 97 -10.06 -17.03 7.85
CA VAL A 97 -11.51 -17.29 7.91
C VAL A 97 -12.11 -17.46 6.51
N THR A 98 -11.77 -16.60 5.55
CA THR A 98 -12.38 -16.64 4.21
C THR A 98 -11.62 -17.55 3.23
N GLY A 99 -10.35 -17.83 3.50
CA GLY A 99 -9.47 -18.53 2.53
C GLY A 99 -9.13 -17.69 1.29
N LYS A 100 -9.62 -16.44 1.19
CA LYS A 100 -9.40 -15.58 0.01
C LYS A 100 -8.06 -14.86 0.07
N PRO A 101 -7.41 -14.65 -1.08
CA PRO A 101 -6.14 -13.94 -1.11
C PRO A 101 -6.34 -12.45 -0.81
N ILE A 102 -5.36 -11.86 -0.13
CA ILE A 102 -5.20 -10.42 -0.10
C ILE A 102 -4.42 -10.07 -1.36
N LEU A 103 -4.95 -9.16 -2.17
CA LEU A 103 -4.39 -8.79 -3.47
C LEU A 103 -3.50 -7.55 -3.34
N TYR A 104 -4.01 -6.52 -2.69
CA TYR A 104 -3.34 -5.24 -2.52
C TYR A 104 -3.52 -4.70 -1.11
N VAL A 105 -2.64 -3.80 -0.74
CA VAL A 105 -2.66 -3.08 0.53
C VAL A 105 -2.45 -1.59 0.29
N GLY A 106 -3.25 -0.76 0.97
CA GLY A 106 -3.07 0.69 1.00
C GLY A 106 -2.26 1.08 2.23
N MET A 107 -1.11 1.70 1.97
CA MET A 107 -0.16 2.18 2.98
C MET A 107 -0.24 3.70 3.20
N GLY A 108 -1.20 4.37 2.55
CA GLY A 108 -1.41 5.81 2.60
C GLY A 108 -2.52 6.24 1.67
N GLU A 109 -2.57 7.53 1.31
CA GLU A 109 -3.67 8.13 0.55
C GLU A 109 -3.38 8.35 -0.95
N LYS A 110 -2.13 8.17 -1.40
CA LYS A 110 -1.74 8.37 -2.79
C LYS A 110 -1.87 7.08 -3.59
N LEU A 111 -1.98 7.21 -4.91
CA LEU A 111 -1.97 6.03 -5.81
C LEU A 111 -0.67 5.22 -5.70
N SER A 112 0.45 5.89 -5.43
CA SER A 112 1.75 5.26 -5.16
C SER A 112 1.78 4.43 -3.88
N ASP A 113 0.83 4.64 -2.98
CA ASP A 113 0.76 3.97 -1.68
C ASP A 113 -0.12 2.70 -1.75
N LEU A 114 -0.63 2.36 -2.93
CA LEU A 114 -1.29 1.08 -3.20
C LEU A 114 -0.23 0.08 -3.67
N GLU A 115 0.07 -0.89 -2.82
CA GLU A 115 1.10 -1.90 -3.06
C GLU A 115 0.48 -3.29 -3.25
N GLN A 116 1.12 -4.14 -4.03
CA GLN A 116 0.74 -5.56 -4.10
C GLN A 116 1.05 -6.22 -2.76
N PHE A 117 0.17 -7.12 -2.31
CA PHE A 117 0.38 -7.83 -1.06
C PHE A 117 1.38 -8.99 -1.23
N TYR A 118 2.45 -8.95 -0.44
CA TYR A 118 3.45 -10.01 -0.37
C TYR A 118 3.44 -10.66 1.02
N PRO A 119 2.96 -11.92 1.15
CA PRO A 119 2.84 -12.61 2.45
C PRO A 119 4.14 -12.67 3.25
N ASP A 120 5.27 -12.89 2.57
CA ASP A 120 6.58 -13.01 3.20
C ASP A 120 7.04 -11.69 3.83
N ARG A 121 6.78 -10.56 3.15
CA ARG A 121 7.07 -9.22 3.67
C ARG A 121 6.20 -8.91 4.89
N MET A 122 4.91 -9.27 4.81
CA MET A 122 4.00 -9.10 5.92
C MET A 122 4.41 -9.93 7.13
N ALA A 123 4.82 -11.18 6.93
CA ALA A 123 5.34 -12.03 7.99
C ALA A 123 6.59 -11.44 8.64
N SER A 124 7.54 -10.94 7.85
CA SER A 124 8.75 -10.28 8.34
C SER A 124 8.43 -9.03 9.16
N ARG A 125 7.45 -8.23 8.71
CA ARG A 125 6.97 -7.05 9.43
C ARG A 125 6.33 -7.41 10.78
N ILE A 126 5.46 -8.43 10.81
CA ILE A 126 4.82 -8.94 12.05
C ILE A 126 5.86 -9.43 13.05
N LEU A 127 6.91 -10.09 12.57
CA LEU A 127 8.01 -10.61 13.40
C LEU A 127 9.01 -9.51 13.85
N GLY A 128 8.80 -8.26 13.45
CA GLY A 128 9.70 -7.15 13.79
C GLY A 128 11.04 -7.21 13.06
N MET A 129 11.14 -7.98 11.97
CA MET A 129 12.37 -8.12 11.18
C MET A 129 12.55 -6.96 10.18
N GLY A 130 11.57 -6.03 10.11
CA GLY A 130 11.55 -4.95 9.13
C GLY A 130 11.21 -5.43 7.72
N ASP A 131 10.97 -4.48 6.84
CA ASP A 131 10.71 -4.75 5.42
C ASP A 131 11.90 -4.26 4.57
N ILE A 132 13.02 -4.96 4.69
CA ILE A 132 14.26 -4.63 4.00
C ILE A 132 14.09 -4.73 2.47
N LEU A 133 13.25 -5.65 1.98
CA LEU A 133 13.05 -5.84 0.54
C LEU A 133 12.31 -4.65 -0.07
N THR A 134 11.26 -4.16 0.57
CA THR A 134 10.56 -2.94 0.11
C THR A 134 11.48 -1.73 0.15
N LEU A 135 12.36 -1.64 1.14
CA LEU A 135 13.36 -0.57 1.21
C LEU A 135 14.34 -0.63 0.03
N ILE A 136 14.83 -1.83 -0.30
CA ILE A 136 15.73 -2.04 -1.44
C ILE A 136 15.03 -1.68 -2.75
N GLU A 137 13.79 -2.14 -2.97
CA GLU A 137 13.03 -1.85 -4.19
C GLU A 137 12.72 -0.36 -4.34
N LYS A 138 12.34 0.33 -3.25
CA LYS A 138 12.14 1.78 -3.28
C LYS A 138 13.46 2.52 -3.57
N ALA A 139 14.55 2.06 -2.98
CA ALA A 139 15.86 2.62 -3.27
C ALA A 139 16.26 2.39 -4.75
N GLU A 140 16.04 1.21 -5.28
CA GLU A 140 16.34 0.89 -6.69
C GLU A 140 15.47 1.68 -7.67
N ALA A 141 14.20 1.93 -7.34
CA ALA A 141 13.29 2.69 -8.18
C ALA A 141 13.62 4.20 -8.24
N GLU A 142 14.16 4.74 -7.16
CA GLU A 142 14.48 6.17 -7.04
C GLU A 142 15.95 6.49 -7.38
N ILE A 143 16.82 5.50 -7.33
CA ILE A 143 18.24 5.69 -7.65
C ILE A 143 18.44 5.55 -9.15
N ASP A 144 18.79 6.66 -9.79
CA ASP A 144 19.36 6.65 -11.12
C ASP A 144 20.71 5.94 -11.09
N GLN A 145 20.76 4.73 -11.65
CA GLN A 145 21.96 3.86 -11.60
C GLN A 145 23.20 4.51 -12.25
N GLU A 146 23.00 5.39 -13.23
CA GLU A 146 24.11 6.12 -13.85
C GLU A 146 24.66 7.17 -12.86
N LYS A 147 23.79 7.91 -12.20
CA LYS A 147 24.19 8.90 -11.19
C LYS A 147 24.84 8.26 -9.96
N ALA A 148 24.35 7.11 -9.53
CA ALA A 148 24.97 6.37 -8.43
C ALA A 148 26.42 5.94 -8.77
N LYS A 149 26.65 5.47 -10.00
CA LYS A 149 28.02 5.14 -10.48
C LYS A 149 28.92 6.38 -10.59
N GLU A 150 28.40 7.49 -11.08
CA GLU A 150 29.14 8.75 -11.12
C GLU A 150 29.53 9.24 -9.72
N MET A 151 28.61 9.17 -8.77
CA MET A 151 28.89 9.51 -7.36
C MET A 151 29.95 8.61 -6.75
N GLU A 152 29.86 7.29 -6.98
CA GLU A 152 30.87 6.34 -6.51
C GLU A 152 32.26 6.66 -7.08
N GLN A 153 32.34 7.03 -8.36
CA GLN A 153 33.59 7.43 -8.99
C GLN A 153 34.15 8.74 -8.43
N LYS A 154 33.29 9.72 -8.19
CA LYS A 154 33.67 11.00 -7.56
C LYS A 154 34.18 10.80 -6.12
N PHE A 155 33.52 9.91 -5.35
CA PHE A 155 33.99 9.52 -4.03
C PHE A 155 35.38 8.88 -4.06
N LYS A 156 35.59 7.93 -4.98
CA LYS A 156 36.90 7.25 -5.15
C LYS A 156 38.01 8.19 -5.56
N LYS A 157 37.69 9.26 -6.30
CA LYS A 157 38.66 10.27 -6.76
C LYS A 157 38.85 11.42 -5.80
N ALA A 158 38.15 11.43 -4.65
CA ALA A 158 38.09 12.57 -3.72
C ALA A 158 37.62 13.89 -4.36
N GLU A 159 36.76 13.79 -5.38
CA GLU A 159 36.18 14.94 -6.11
C GLU A 159 34.74 15.25 -5.63
N PHE A 160 34.31 14.73 -4.49
CA PHE A 160 32.99 14.94 -3.92
C PHE A 160 32.87 16.35 -3.35
N GLY A 161 32.01 17.18 -3.98
CA GLY A 161 31.81 18.59 -3.64
C GLY A 161 30.48 18.86 -2.91
N PHE A 162 30.26 20.13 -2.61
CA PHE A 162 28.99 20.57 -1.98
C PHE A 162 27.78 20.36 -2.87
N ASP A 163 27.91 20.48 -4.18
CA ASP A 163 26.82 20.23 -5.14
C ASP A 163 26.40 18.74 -5.12
N ASP A 164 27.38 17.83 -5.05
CA ASP A 164 27.11 16.38 -4.93
C ASP A 164 26.45 16.03 -3.60
N TYR A 165 26.81 16.75 -2.52
CA TYR A 165 26.16 16.61 -1.23
C TYR A 165 24.69 17.06 -1.27
N LEU A 166 24.39 18.21 -1.89
CA LEU A 166 23.03 18.72 -2.07
C LEU A 166 22.19 17.77 -2.94
N GLU A 167 22.77 17.21 -3.99
CA GLU A 167 22.08 16.22 -4.84
C GLU A 167 21.76 14.95 -4.06
N SER A 168 22.67 14.45 -3.23
CA SER A 168 22.45 13.30 -2.33
C SER A 168 21.33 13.56 -1.33
N MET A 169 21.29 14.77 -0.75
CA MET A 169 20.22 15.19 0.16
C MET A 169 18.86 15.24 -0.55
N ASN A 170 18.81 15.76 -1.78
CA ASN A 170 17.58 15.80 -2.57
C ASN A 170 17.09 14.41 -2.96
N GLN A 171 17.96 13.48 -3.28
CA GLN A 171 17.62 12.08 -3.53
C GLN A 171 17.04 11.43 -2.26
N MET A 172 17.64 11.65 -1.11
CA MET A 172 17.16 11.15 0.18
C MET A 172 15.77 11.70 0.53
N LYS A 173 15.47 12.96 0.20
CA LYS A 173 14.14 13.57 0.36
C LYS A 173 13.10 12.90 -0.55
N LYS A 174 13.45 12.56 -1.80
CA LYS A 174 12.56 11.87 -2.75
C LYS A 174 12.21 10.46 -2.29
N MET A 175 13.10 9.76 -1.61
CA MET A 175 12.88 8.43 -1.03
C MET A 175 11.92 8.43 0.19
N GLY A 176 11.23 9.54 0.48
CA GLY A 176 10.28 9.66 1.59
C GLY A 176 10.88 10.22 2.88
N GLY A 177 12.08 10.79 2.80
CA GLY A 177 12.80 11.35 3.94
C GLY A 177 13.46 10.28 4.81
N LEU A 178 14.32 10.74 5.71
CA LEU A 178 15.11 9.86 6.57
C LEU A 178 14.25 9.08 7.59
N SER A 179 13.14 9.65 8.02
CA SER A 179 12.20 9.00 8.95
C SER A 179 11.55 7.76 8.32
N SER A 180 11.22 7.82 7.03
CA SER A 180 10.67 6.67 6.30
C SER A 180 11.69 5.53 6.16
N VAL A 181 12.94 5.87 5.86
CA VAL A 181 14.05 4.91 5.77
C VAL A 181 14.34 4.27 7.13
N LEU A 182 14.39 5.08 8.20
CA LEU A 182 14.64 4.60 9.57
C LEU A 182 13.52 3.71 10.11
N SER A 183 12.24 4.00 9.76
CA SER A 183 11.11 3.16 10.17
C SER A 183 11.13 1.75 9.56
N MET A 184 11.83 1.56 8.46
CA MET A 184 11.97 0.28 7.77
C MET A 184 13.19 -0.54 8.25
N MET A 185 14.10 0.07 9.02
CA MET A 185 15.29 -0.64 9.52
C MET A 185 14.96 -1.52 10.72
N PRO A 186 15.38 -2.80 10.72
CA PRO A 186 15.16 -3.70 11.84
C PRO A 186 15.97 -3.24 13.08
N GLY A 187 15.33 -3.25 14.25
CA GLY A 187 15.99 -2.98 15.53
C GLY A 187 15.98 -1.55 16.02
N ILE A 188 15.40 -0.60 15.28
CA ILE A 188 15.23 0.78 15.76
C ILE A 188 13.83 0.89 16.38
N GLY A 189 13.78 0.87 17.72
CA GLY A 189 12.52 1.01 18.48
C GLY A 189 12.03 2.47 18.53
N GLY A 190 10.71 2.64 18.75
CA GLY A 190 10.04 3.96 18.73
C GLY A 190 10.65 5.05 19.60
N ALA A 191 11.27 4.70 20.76
CA ALA A 191 11.95 5.65 21.63
C ALA A 191 13.27 6.19 21.03
N GLN A 192 13.92 5.42 20.15
CA GLN A 192 15.12 5.85 19.44
C GLN A 192 14.77 6.70 18.21
N MET A 193 13.58 6.47 17.61
CA MET A 193 13.05 7.31 16.53
C MET A 193 12.75 8.73 16.99
N GLU A 194 12.08 8.91 18.12
CA GLU A 194 11.78 10.25 18.68
C GLU A 194 13.05 11.09 18.95
N GLY A 195 14.10 10.42 19.41
CA GLY A 195 15.40 11.08 19.63
C GLY A 195 16.09 11.50 18.32
N LEU A 196 15.97 10.72 17.26
CA LEU A 196 16.55 10.99 15.95
C LEU A 196 15.72 12.03 15.16
N GLU A 197 14.40 11.97 15.21
CA GLU A 197 13.52 13.00 14.61
C GLU A 197 13.76 14.38 15.23
N ASN A 198 13.90 14.46 16.54
CA ASN A 198 14.23 15.73 17.22
C ASN A 198 15.65 16.24 16.91
N ALA A 199 16.60 15.35 16.62
CA ALA A 199 17.96 15.73 16.24
C ALA A 199 18.06 16.19 14.76
N MET A 200 17.11 15.74 13.90
CA MET A 200 17.09 15.97 12.46
C MET A 200 15.88 16.81 12.03
N ASP A 201 15.56 17.85 12.81
CA ASP A 201 14.51 18.83 12.51
C ASP A 201 14.66 19.34 11.05
N GLU A 202 13.58 19.22 10.25
CA GLU A 202 13.54 19.70 8.85
C GLU A 202 14.00 21.14 8.71
N LYS A 203 13.80 21.98 9.74
CA LYS A 203 14.30 23.35 9.79
C LYS A 203 15.82 23.44 9.90
N LYS A 204 16.48 22.46 10.52
CA LYS A 204 17.95 22.40 10.57
C LYS A 204 18.52 21.95 9.23
N MET A 205 17.85 20.99 8.57
CA MET A 205 18.23 20.55 7.23
C MET A 205 18.08 21.67 6.20
N ALA A 206 16.97 22.41 6.23
CA ALA A 206 16.77 23.59 5.36
C ALA A 206 17.79 24.71 5.58
N ARG A 207 18.37 24.82 6.78
CA ARG A 207 19.46 25.78 7.06
C ARG A 207 20.82 25.32 6.53
N ILE A 208 21.03 24.04 6.32
CA ILE A 208 22.26 23.50 5.73
C ILE A 208 22.23 23.63 4.21
N GLU A 209 21.02 23.63 3.61
CA GLU A 209 20.79 23.83 2.17
C GLU A 209 20.92 25.29 1.73
N ALA A 210 20.72 26.27 2.64
CA ALA A 210 20.80 27.70 2.36
C ALA A 210 22.22 28.24 2.51
#